data_50a8200061fbf1320204963242eeedb6
#
_entry.id   50a8200061fbf1320204963242eeedb6
#
_cell.length_a   1.000
_cell.length_b   1.000
_cell.length_c   1.000
_cell.angle_alpha   90.00
_cell.angle_beta   90.00
_cell.angle_gamma   90.00
#
_symmetry.space_group_name_H-M   'P 1'
#
loop_
_entity.id
_entity.type
_entity.pdbx_description
1 polymer ?
#
loop_
_entity_poly.entity_id
_entity_poly.type
_entity_poly.pdbx_seq_one_letter_code
_entity_poly.pdbx_strand_id
1 'polypeptide(L)'
;ACPVVRRPGSLRRPRGTQRIPVLVIGTLVIAVLLHCLHLLSGFFLRSGLLHKLQQGCCNAVQAVVHRQAAGIAALSLCAALALGSGFLMVRDLCQYSESAGAYDDLAGLVELPERTETPEDMETGTAPIETEPAGSAPSVVLPMVDFESLRESGPDIIGWLTLPDTVINYPVTQADDNEYYLHHLYDGTYNKVGCLFADYENKADFSDRNTIIYGHNMRDGSMFAALNEYDEQSYFDTHKQMYLVTPEGGYLCEVFAAFVAKPSESGSDTSPWRLSWKDDGAYTTWLTAMAERSVVETDVTVTSSDKVLTLSTCTPGGASRFIVMAKLVEVNNEAD
;
A
#
# COMPACT_ATOMS: atom_id res chain seq x y z
N ALA A 1 -42.49 43.83 -4.84
CA ALA A 1 -41.50 43.65 -3.79
C ALA A 1 -41.07 42.17 -3.77
N CYS A 2 -39.95 41.83 -4.42
CA CYS A 2 -39.35 40.51 -4.39
C CYS A 2 -38.37 40.44 -3.21
N PRO A 3 -38.35 39.38 -2.42
CA PRO A 3 -37.28 39.18 -1.44
C PRO A 3 -36.00 38.58 -2.08
N VAL A 4 -34.91 39.23 -1.76
CA VAL A 4 -33.53 38.85 -2.15
C VAL A 4 -33.13 37.54 -1.44
N VAL A 5 -32.87 36.49 -2.21
CA VAL A 5 -32.29 35.24 -1.72
C VAL A 5 -30.79 35.48 -1.51
N ARG A 6 -30.33 35.43 -0.27
CA ARG A 6 -28.90 35.42 0.09
C ARG A 6 -28.31 34.03 -0.24
N ARG A 7 -27.26 33.98 -1.04
CA ARG A 7 -26.42 32.79 -1.26
C ARG A 7 -25.68 32.46 0.02
N PRO A 8 -25.59 31.19 0.42
CA PRO A 8 -24.73 30.77 1.52
C PRO A 8 -23.24 30.89 1.11
N GLY A 9 -22.43 31.30 2.09
CA GLY A 9 -21.03 31.61 1.92
C GLY A 9 -20.20 30.39 1.57
N SER A 10 -19.21 30.59 0.69
CA SER A 10 -18.19 29.66 0.32
C SER A 10 -17.42 29.19 1.54
N LEU A 11 -17.48 27.89 1.85
CA LEU A 11 -16.57 27.21 2.76
C LEU A 11 -15.15 27.32 2.19
N ARG A 12 -14.28 28.00 2.93
CA ARG A 12 -12.83 28.06 2.62
C ARG A 12 -12.25 26.66 2.74
N ARG A 13 -11.75 26.12 1.65
CA ARG A 13 -10.86 24.94 1.65
C ARG A 13 -9.67 25.18 2.58
N PRO A 14 -9.25 24.21 3.37
CA PRO A 14 -8.01 24.32 4.13
C PRO A 14 -6.84 24.50 3.16
N ARG A 15 -5.95 25.43 3.49
CA ARG A 15 -4.76 25.78 2.70
C ARG A 15 -3.88 24.55 2.58
N GLY A 16 -3.59 24.18 1.34
CA GLY A 16 -2.71 23.09 0.96
C GLY A 16 -1.38 23.09 1.72
N THR A 17 -0.94 21.94 2.08
CA THR A 17 0.43 21.64 2.48
C THR A 17 1.39 22.26 1.47
N GLN A 18 2.27 23.17 1.96
CA GLN A 18 3.30 23.74 1.11
C GLN A 18 4.21 22.62 0.60
N ARG A 19 4.03 22.26 -0.66
CA ARG A 19 4.98 21.39 -1.38
C ARG A 19 6.32 22.15 -1.40
N ILE A 20 7.34 21.64 -0.71
CA ILE A 20 8.71 22.16 -0.85
C ILE A 20 9.13 21.85 -2.29
N PRO A 21 9.39 22.84 -3.15
CA PRO A 21 9.74 22.56 -4.54
C PRO A 21 11.02 21.71 -4.58
N VAL A 22 11.01 20.63 -5.34
CA VAL A 22 12.19 19.76 -5.60
C VAL A 22 13.43 20.59 -5.99
N LEU A 23 13.20 21.75 -6.61
CA LEU A 23 14.23 22.72 -6.97
C LEU A 23 15.02 23.26 -5.76
N VAL A 24 14.37 23.42 -4.58
CA VAL A 24 15.03 23.98 -3.37
C VAL A 24 15.96 22.93 -2.74
N ILE A 25 15.61 21.67 -2.79
CA ILE A 25 16.45 20.57 -2.28
C ILE A 25 17.67 20.39 -3.19
N GLY A 26 17.48 20.43 -4.51
CA GLY A 26 18.57 20.36 -5.49
C GLY A 26 19.58 21.50 -5.34
N THR A 27 19.12 22.74 -5.12
CA THR A 27 20.01 23.91 -4.94
C THR A 27 20.78 23.85 -3.62
N LEU A 28 20.19 23.31 -2.54
CA LEU A 28 20.88 23.16 -1.25
C LEU A 28 22.02 22.12 -1.35
N VAL A 29 21.77 21.00 -2.02
CA VAL A 29 22.77 19.93 -2.25
C VAL A 29 23.92 20.45 -3.09
N ILE A 30 23.64 21.21 -4.18
CA ILE A 30 24.66 21.81 -5.02
C ILE A 30 25.48 22.88 -4.25
N ALA A 31 24.82 23.66 -3.39
CA ALA A 31 25.52 24.68 -2.57
C ALA A 31 26.48 24.05 -1.55
N VAL A 32 26.07 22.94 -0.91
CA VAL A 32 26.94 22.19 0.02
C VAL A 32 28.12 21.57 -0.73
N LEU A 33 27.93 21.05 -1.93
CA LEU A 33 28.99 20.54 -2.80
C LEU A 33 30.01 21.58 -3.19
N LEU A 34 29.53 22.75 -3.66
CA LEU A 34 30.39 23.85 -4.05
C LEU A 34 31.18 24.39 -2.85
N HIS A 35 30.56 24.38 -1.64
CA HIS A 35 31.24 24.81 -0.41
C HIS A 35 32.33 23.81 0.01
N CYS A 36 32.06 22.50 -0.06
CA CYS A 36 33.06 21.45 0.19
C CYS A 36 34.21 21.50 -0.83
N LEU A 37 33.93 21.71 -2.12
CA LEU A 37 34.94 21.89 -3.17
C LEU A 37 35.78 23.17 -2.93
N HIS A 38 35.17 24.26 -2.47
CA HIS A 38 35.87 25.50 -2.15
C HIS A 38 36.78 25.35 -0.93
N LEU A 39 36.33 24.65 0.12
CA LEU A 39 37.15 24.33 1.30
C LEU A 39 38.34 23.44 0.93
N LEU A 40 38.13 22.45 0.05
CA LEU A 40 39.20 21.58 -0.46
C LEU A 40 40.21 22.35 -1.30
N SER A 41 39.78 23.25 -2.17
CA SER A 41 40.68 24.12 -2.99
C SER A 41 41.45 25.11 -2.11
N GLY A 42 40.83 25.68 -1.08
CA GLY A 42 41.47 26.59 -0.13
C GLY A 42 42.56 25.90 0.71
N PHE A 43 42.38 24.62 1.02
CA PHE A 43 43.36 23.81 1.72
C PHE A 43 44.57 23.49 0.82
N PHE A 44 44.35 23.23 -0.47
CA PHE A 44 45.40 23.01 -1.46
C PHE A 44 46.25 24.24 -1.73
N LEU A 45 45.65 25.43 -1.79
CA LEU A 45 46.34 26.72 -2.05
C LEU A 45 47.14 27.21 -0.84
N ARG A 46 46.76 26.83 0.40
CA ARG A 46 47.52 27.20 1.63
C ARG A 46 48.71 26.30 1.92
N SER A 47 48.82 25.13 1.25
CA SER A 47 49.97 24.26 1.39
C SER A 47 51.20 24.72 0.61
N GLY A 48 51.55 26.03 0.68
CA GLY A 48 52.82 26.57 0.24
C GLY A 48 54.06 25.90 0.88
N LEU A 49 53.86 24.70 1.45
CA LEU A 49 54.86 23.83 2.07
C LEU A 49 55.70 23.07 1.05
N LEU A 50 55.29 23.03 -0.22
CA LEU A 50 55.96 22.25 -1.28
C LEU A 50 57.29 22.86 -1.73
N HIS A 51 57.57 24.11 -1.44
CA HIS A 51 58.83 24.78 -1.91
C HIS A 51 59.98 24.79 -0.90
N LYS A 52 59.76 24.39 0.35
CA LYS A 52 60.82 24.40 1.40
C LYS A 52 61.38 23.02 1.79
N LEU A 53 60.93 21.97 1.17
CA LEU A 53 61.27 20.59 1.58
C LEU A 53 62.09 19.81 0.57
N GLN A 54 62.83 20.48 -0.29
CA GLN A 54 63.67 19.81 -1.29
C GLN A 54 65.04 19.35 -0.78
N GLN A 55 65.38 19.60 0.49
CA GLN A 55 66.67 19.17 1.06
C GLN A 55 66.46 18.57 2.46
N GLY A 56 66.46 17.27 2.52
CA GLY A 56 66.65 16.53 3.78
C GLY A 56 65.37 15.97 4.40
N CYS A 57 65.17 14.70 4.26
CA CYS A 57 64.17 13.76 4.81
C CYS A 57 63.11 13.30 3.81
N CYS A 58 63.51 12.60 2.77
CA CYS A 58 62.62 11.99 1.78
C CYS A 58 61.56 11.05 2.37
N ASN A 59 61.88 10.33 3.41
CA ASN A 59 60.96 9.29 3.95
C ASN A 59 59.83 9.88 4.83
N ALA A 60 60.07 10.96 5.58
CA ALA A 60 59.06 11.59 6.43
C ALA A 60 58.04 12.40 5.58
N VAL A 61 58.52 13.03 4.54
CA VAL A 61 57.68 13.79 3.61
C VAL A 61 56.75 12.89 2.81
N GLN A 62 57.28 11.79 2.31
CA GLN A 62 56.49 10.77 1.62
C GLN A 62 55.37 10.18 2.51
N ALA A 63 55.65 9.92 3.79
CA ALA A 63 54.67 9.42 4.74
C ALA A 63 53.54 10.46 5.02
N VAL A 64 53.89 11.74 5.11
CA VAL A 64 52.91 12.82 5.30
C VAL A 64 52.04 13.00 4.05
N VAL A 65 52.64 12.99 2.86
CA VAL A 65 51.92 13.08 1.58
C VAL A 65 51.00 11.89 1.38
N HIS A 66 51.45 10.68 1.69
CA HIS A 66 50.58 9.48 1.62
C HIS A 66 49.41 9.52 2.63
N ARG A 67 49.65 10.01 3.87
CA ARG A 67 48.56 10.18 4.85
C ARG A 67 47.56 11.24 4.42
N GLN A 68 48.03 12.37 3.86
CA GLN A 68 47.14 13.41 3.32
C GLN A 68 46.38 12.92 2.09
N ALA A 69 47.02 12.21 1.16
CA ALA A 69 46.36 11.60 0.01
C ALA A 69 45.31 10.56 0.42
N ALA A 70 45.62 9.72 1.42
CA ALA A 70 44.66 8.76 1.98
C ALA A 70 43.47 9.46 2.65
N GLY A 71 43.70 10.55 3.38
CA GLY A 71 42.65 11.38 3.98
C GLY A 71 41.73 12.03 2.94
N ILE A 72 42.32 12.58 1.87
CA ILE A 72 41.55 13.14 0.76
C ILE A 72 40.72 12.07 0.03
N ALA A 73 41.32 10.93 -0.23
CA ALA A 73 40.61 9.80 -0.86
C ALA A 73 39.43 9.30 0.01
N ALA A 74 39.63 9.21 1.33
CA ALA A 74 38.56 8.83 2.26
C ALA A 74 37.43 9.89 2.28
N LEU A 75 37.75 11.19 2.33
CA LEU A 75 36.77 12.25 2.28
C LEU A 75 36.00 12.30 0.95
N SER A 76 36.68 12.05 -0.17
CA SER A 76 36.06 11.97 -1.49
C SER A 76 35.11 10.79 -1.60
N LEU A 77 35.50 9.63 -1.03
CA LEU A 77 34.64 8.45 -0.98
C LEU A 77 33.39 8.70 -0.10
N CYS A 78 33.56 9.28 1.08
CA CYS A 78 32.44 9.65 1.94
C CYS A 78 31.49 10.65 1.26
N ALA A 79 32.03 11.65 0.57
CA ALA A 79 31.22 12.60 -0.20
C ALA A 79 30.44 11.89 -1.34
N ALA A 80 31.09 10.99 -2.08
CA ALA A 80 30.46 10.24 -3.15
C ALA A 80 29.33 9.32 -2.61
N LEU A 81 29.57 8.65 -1.47
CA LEU A 81 28.55 7.82 -0.81
C LEU A 81 27.39 8.67 -0.29
N ALA A 82 27.64 9.82 0.31
CA ALA A 82 26.59 10.73 0.77
C ALA A 82 25.74 11.27 -0.38
N LEU A 83 26.39 11.60 -1.51
CA LEU A 83 25.68 12.04 -2.72
C LEU A 83 24.86 10.94 -3.36
N GLY A 84 25.43 9.74 -3.47
CA GLY A 84 24.75 8.57 -3.99
C GLY A 84 23.51 8.22 -3.15
N SER A 85 23.67 8.21 -1.81
CA SER A 85 22.52 7.93 -0.91
C SER A 85 21.48 9.04 -0.96
N GLY A 86 21.87 10.30 -1.04
CA GLY A 86 20.95 11.43 -1.19
C GLY A 86 20.16 11.37 -2.50
N PHE A 87 20.82 11.03 -3.60
CA PHE A 87 20.14 10.84 -4.90
C PHE A 87 19.12 9.70 -4.85
N LEU A 88 19.49 8.54 -4.27
CA LEU A 88 18.57 7.42 -4.12
C LEU A 88 17.35 7.79 -3.26
N MET A 89 17.56 8.52 -2.16
CA MET A 89 16.48 8.99 -1.30
C MET A 89 15.52 9.94 -2.04
N VAL A 90 16.05 10.90 -2.81
CA VAL A 90 15.22 11.84 -3.59
C VAL A 90 14.42 11.07 -4.65
N ARG A 91 15.06 10.14 -5.35
CA ARG A 91 14.38 9.28 -6.33
C ARG A 91 13.23 8.50 -5.70
N ASP A 92 13.47 7.94 -4.51
CA ASP A 92 12.46 7.19 -3.78
C ASP A 92 11.28 8.06 -3.37
N LEU A 93 11.54 9.27 -2.87
CA LEU A 93 10.48 10.24 -2.53
C LEU A 93 9.67 10.68 -3.76
N CYS A 94 10.33 10.85 -4.91
CA CYS A 94 9.62 11.15 -6.16
C CYS A 94 8.68 10.02 -6.54
N GLN A 95 9.12 8.76 -6.50
CA GLN A 95 8.29 7.61 -6.83
C GLN A 95 7.07 7.48 -5.89
N TYR A 96 7.24 7.71 -4.58
CA TYR A 96 6.11 7.75 -3.64
C TYR A 96 5.12 8.88 -3.97
N SER A 97 5.62 10.07 -4.30
CA SER A 97 4.75 11.19 -4.66
C SER A 97 4.00 10.97 -5.98
N GLU A 98 4.66 10.36 -6.96
CA GLU A 98 4.05 10.02 -8.25
C GLU A 98 2.95 8.96 -8.09
N SER A 99 3.23 7.89 -7.34
CA SER A 99 2.23 6.85 -7.09
C SER A 99 1.04 7.37 -6.29
N ALA A 100 1.27 8.16 -5.24
CA ALA A 100 0.18 8.76 -4.46
C ALA A 100 -0.72 9.64 -5.33
N GLY A 101 -0.14 10.47 -6.21
CA GLY A 101 -0.90 11.29 -7.14
C GLY A 101 -1.72 10.46 -8.15
N ALA A 102 -1.11 9.41 -8.70
CA ALA A 102 -1.78 8.53 -9.66
C ALA A 102 -2.97 7.77 -9.02
N TYR A 103 -2.81 7.28 -7.79
CA TYR A 103 -3.89 6.59 -7.08
C TYR A 103 -4.97 7.55 -6.58
N ASP A 104 -4.63 8.78 -6.16
CA ASP A 104 -5.60 9.80 -5.77
C ASP A 104 -6.48 10.22 -6.97
N ASP A 105 -5.89 10.37 -8.15
CA ASP A 105 -6.62 10.69 -9.39
C ASP A 105 -7.59 9.54 -9.75
N LEU A 106 -7.16 8.30 -9.61
CA LEU A 106 -7.97 7.13 -9.92
C LEU A 106 -9.09 6.92 -8.88
N ALA A 107 -8.82 7.15 -7.61
CA ALA A 107 -9.82 7.08 -6.53
C ALA A 107 -10.95 8.10 -6.72
N GLY A 108 -10.74 9.15 -7.50
CA GLY A 108 -11.77 10.09 -7.90
C GLY A 108 -12.87 9.50 -8.83
N LEU A 109 -12.62 8.31 -9.40
CA LEU A 109 -13.59 7.54 -10.22
C LEU A 109 -14.42 6.55 -9.37
N VAL A 110 -14.25 6.59 -8.05
CA VAL A 110 -14.93 5.69 -7.10
C VAL A 110 -15.69 6.53 -6.10
N GLU A 111 -16.99 6.32 -6.04
CA GLU A 111 -17.87 6.92 -5.04
C GLU A 111 -18.05 5.92 -3.88
N LEU A 112 -17.48 6.25 -2.72
CA LEU A 112 -17.68 5.46 -1.51
C LEU A 112 -19.08 5.74 -0.93
N PRO A 113 -19.81 4.71 -0.44
CA PRO A 113 -21.10 4.93 0.20
C PRO A 113 -20.94 5.83 1.43
N GLU A 114 -21.84 6.81 1.56
CA GLU A 114 -21.92 7.59 2.80
C GLU A 114 -22.29 6.65 3.95
N ARG A 115 -21.48 6.68 5.01
CA ARG A 115 -21.76 5.90 6.22
C ARG A 115 -23.08 6.39 6.81
N THR A 116 -24.15 5.63 6.71
CA THR A 116 -25.36 5.87 7.47
C THR A 116 -25.01 5.57 8.93
N GLU A 117 -24.74 6.61 9.72
CA GLU A 117 -24.56 6.47 11.16
C GLU A 117 -25.82 5.82 11.73
N THR A 118 -25.72 4.59 12.17
CA THR A 118 -26.75 3.96 13.00
C THR A 118 -26.79 4.74 14.31
N PRO A 119 -27.93 5.29 14.74
CA PRO A 119 -28.01 6.03 15.99
C PRO A 119 -27.99 5.08 17.19
N GLU A 120 -26.83 4.61 17.60
CA GLU A 120 -26.62 3.87 18.85
C GLU A 120 -26.02 4.69 19.99
N ASP A 121 -26.20 6.03 19.97
CA ASP A 121 -25.86 6.90 21.10
C ASP A 121 -26.99 7.89 21.40
N MET A 122 -28.19 7.34 21.76
CA MET A 122 -29.17 8.15 22.48
C MET A 122 -29.84 7.32 23.58
N GLU A 123 -29.50 7.71 24.81
CA GLU A 123 -30.02 7.18 26.08
C GLU A 123 -31.54 7.02 26.12
N THR A 124 -31.93 5.89 26.72
CA THR A 124 -33.14 5.66 27.55
C THR A 124 -34.39 6.49 27.29
N GLY A 125 -35.33 5.88 26.59
CA GLY A 125 -36.74 6.30 26.60
C GLY A 125 -37.63 5.11 26.30
N THR A 126 -38.25 4.54 27.35
CA THR A 126 -39.21 3.42 27.30
C THR A 126 -40.43 3.75 26.47
N ALA A 127 -40.58 3.08 25.33
CA ALA A 127 -41.87 3.02 24.62
C ALA A 127 -42.05 1.64 23.93
N PRO A 128 -43.26 1.16 23.65
CA PRO A 128 -43.59 -0.26 23.55
C PRO A 128 -43.10 -0.88 22.23
N ILE A 129 -42.69 -2.15 22.33
CA ILE A 129 -42.27 -3.03 21.23
C ILE A 129 -43.43 -3.22 20.27
N GLU A 130 -43.38 -2.62 19.10
CA GLU A 130 -44.08 -3.09 17.93
C GLU A 130 -43.17 -4.07 17.16
N THR A 131 -43.63 -5.29 17.06
CA THR A 131 -42.98 -6.41 16.39
C THR A 131 -42.99 -6.15 14.88
N GLU A 132 -41.88 -5.69 14.30
CA GLU A 132 -41.65 -5.69 12.86
C GLU A 132 -41.34 -7.11 12.38
N PRO A 133 -41.80 -7.52 11.19
CA PRO A 133 -41.56 -8.88 10.68
C PRO A 133 -40.09 -9.06 10.30
N ALA A 134 -39.50 -10.13 10.82
CA ALA A 134 -38.17 -10.60 10.50
C ALA A 134 -37.95 -10.75 8.99
N GLY A 135 -36.94 -10.10 8.43
CA GLY A 135 -36.43 -10.48 7.12
C GLY A 135 -36.07 -9.35 6.15
N SER A 136 -35.33 -8.35 6.59
CA SER A 136 -34.53 -7.54 5.66
C SER A 136 -33.10 -7.62 6.14
N ALA A 137 -32.27 -8.35 5.39
CA ALA A 137 -30.83 -8.26 5.57
C ALA A 137 -30.42 -6.78 5.39
N PRO A 138 -29.48 -6.23 6.18
CA PRO A 138 -29.03 -4.87 5.99
C PRO A 138 -28.58 -4.71 4.54
N SER A 139 -29.14 -3.76 3.81
CA SER A 139 -28.74 -3.45 2.44
C SER A 139 -27.31 -2.92 2.48
N VAL A 140 -26.36 -3.79 2.12
CA VAL A 140 -24.96 -3.37 1.98
C VAL A 140 -24.87 -2.52 0.72
N VAL A 141 -24.48 -1.27 0.86
CA VAL A 141 -24.21 -0.39 -0.27
C VAL A 141 -22.75 -0.52 -0.64
N LEU A 142 -22.49 -1.00 -1.85
CA LEU A 142 -21.12 -1.11 -2.38
C LEU A 142 -20.62 0.24 -2.93
N PRO A 143 -19.30 0.47 -2.98
CA PRO A 143 -18.74 1.57 -3.74
C PRO A 143 -19.20 1.54 -5.20
N MET A 144 -19.52 2.68 -5.77
CA MET A 144 -19.76 2.81 -7.21
C MET A 144 -18.45 3.06 -7.92
N VAL A 145 -18.13 2.23 -8.92
CA VAL A 145 -16.85 2.24 -9.64
C VAL A 145 -17.10 2.37 -11.13
N ASP A 146 -16.54 3.41 -11.75
CA ASP A 146 -16.56 3.60 -13.20
C ASP A 146 -15.47 2.77 -13.87
N PHE A 147 -15.78 1.49 -14.15
CA PHE A 147 -14.83 0.58 -14.82
C PHE A 147 -14.53 0.93 -16.27
N GLU A 148 -15.38 1.70 -16.95
CA GLU A 148 -15.09 2.15 -18.32
C GLU A 148 -13.92 3.13 -18.29
N SER A 149 -14.01 4.17 -17.48
CA SER A 149 -12.93 5.14 -17.28
C SER A 149 -11.66 4.53 -16.65
N LEU A 150 -11.82 3.57 -15.73
CA LEU A 150 -10.67 2.87 -15.12
C LEU A 150 -9.88 2.08 -16.16
N ARG A 151 -10.55 1.37 -17.07
CA ARG A 151 -9.90 0.58 -18.12
C ARG A 151 -9.23 1.43 -19.21
N GLU A 152 -9.69 2.65 -19.41
CA GLU A 152 -8.98 3.61 -20.27
C GLU A 152 -7.62 4.01 -19.67
N SER A 153 -7.55 4.06 -18.33
CA SER A 153 -6.34 4.41 -17.59
C SER A 153 -5.41 3.20 -17.37
N GLY A 154 -5.99 1.99 -17.18
CA GLY A 154 -5.26 0.75 -16.93
C GLY A 154 -6.04 -0.46 -17.45
N PRO A 155 -5.68 -0.99 -18.64
CA PRO A 155 -6.45 -2.06 -19.31
C PRO A 155 -6.50 -3.37 -18.52
N ASP A 156 -5.55 -3.59 -17.62
CA ASP A 156 -5.42 -4.81 -16.82
C ASP A 156 -6.14 -4.71 -15.47
N ILE A 157 -6.91 -3.63 -15.22
CA ILE A 157 -7.73 -3.48 -14.02
C ILE A 157 -8.93 -4.43 -14.12
N ILE A 158 -9.01 -5.36 -13.16
CA ILE A 158 -10.06 -6.38 -13.05
C ILE A 158 -11.02 -6.13 -11.88
N GLY A 159 -10.68 -5.26 -10.93
CA GLY A 159 -11.50 -4.97 -9.76
C GLY A 159 -10.99 -3.76 -8.98
N TRP A 160 -11.74 -3.42 -7.94
CA TRP A 160 -11.41 -2.37 -7.00
C TRP A 160 -11.60 -2.88 -5.57
N LEU A 161 -10.58 -2.77 -4.73
CA LEU A 161 -10.60 -3.22 -3.33
C LEU A 161 -10.59 -2.02 -2.40
N THR A 162 -11.55 -1.99 -1.48
CA THR A 162 -11.66 -0.96 -0.45
C THR A 162 -11.77 -1.58 0.94
N LEU A 163 -10.92 -1.16 1.87
CA LEU A 163 -11.08 -1.39 3.30
C LEU A 163 -11.43 -0.05 3.96
N PRO A 164 -12.67 0.13 4.43
CA PRO A 164 -13.13 1.40 5.00
C PRO A 164 -12.23 1.89 6.13
N ASP A 165 -12.15 3.22 6.28
CA ASP A 165 -11.36 3.92 7.30
C ASP A 165 -9.84 3.65 7.25
N THR A 166 -9.35 3.11 6.12
CA THR A 166 -7.93 2.85 5.88
C THR A 166 -7.44 3.46 4.57
N VAL A 167 -6.15 3.30 4.29
CA VAL A 167 -5.54 3.70 3.01
C VAL A 167 -5.86 2.75 1.86
N ILE A 168 -6.40 1.53 2.16
CA ILE A 168 -6.69 0.53 1.13
C ILE A 168 -7.94 0.92 0.37
N ASN A 169 -7.72 1.60 -0.75
CA ASN A 169 -8.72 2.03 -1.73
C ASN A 169 -8.03 2.07 -3.09
N TYR A 170 -7.84 0.89 -3.70
CA TYR A 170 -6.96 0.69 -4.83
C TYR A 170 -7.57 -0.20 -5.92
N PRO A 171 -7.18 0.01 -7.20
CA PRO A 171 -7.46 -0.93 -8.27
C PRO A 171 -6.76 -2.26 -8.00
N VAL A 172 -7.37 -3.35 -8.45
CA VAL A 172 -6.77 -4.68 -8.53
C VAL A 172 -6.50 -4.96 -10.00
N THR A 173 -5.24 -5.22 -10.33
CA THR A 173 -4.80 -5.56 -11.68
C THR A 173 -4.52 -7.06 -11.80
N GLN A 174 -4.34 -7.57 -13.02
CA GLN A 174 -3.82 -8.91 -13.27
C GLN A 174 -2.93 -8.91 -14.52
N ALA A 175 -1.76 -9.55 -14.42
CA ALA A 175 -0.83 -9.75 -15.53
C ALA A 175 -0.67 -11.23 -15.84
N ASP A 176 0.22 -11.56 -16.80
CA ASP A 176 0.59 -12.93 -17.16
C ASP A 176 1.56 -13.59 -16.15
N ASP A 177 2.00 -12.85 -15.13
CA ASP A 177 2.89 -13.31 -14.06
C ASP A 177 2.65 -12.56 -12.74
N ASN A 178 3.28 -13.02 -11.64
CA ASN A 178 3.19 -12.40 -10.31
C ASN A 178 4.36 -11.43 -10.02
N GLU A 179 5.08 -10.96 -11.04
CA GLU A 179 6.25 -10.09 -10.88
C GLU A 179 6.02 -8.68 -11.45
N TYR A 180 5.26 -8.57 -12.54
CA TYR A 180 5.09 -7.32 -13.27
C TYR A 180 4.58 -6.18 -12.38
N TYR A 181 3.44 -6.38 -11.71
CA TYR A 181 2.81 -5.37 -10.86
C TYR A 181 3.47 -5.18 -9.50
N LEU A 182 4.50 -5.95 -9.16
CA LEU A 182 5.39 -5.60 -8.04
C LEU A 182 6.15 -4.29 -8.28
N HIS A 183 6.35 -3.91 -9.55
CA HIS A 183 7.18 -2.77 -9.93
C HIS A 183 6.56 -1.87 -10.99
N HIS A 184 5.25 -2.02 -11.24
CA HIS A 184 4.52 -1.17 -12.18
C HIS A 184 3.20 -0.73 -11.56
N LEU A 185 2.81 0.52 -11.82
CA LEU A 185 1.48 1.03 -11.50
C LEU A 185 0.44 0.42 -12.44
N TYR A 186 -0.82 0.69 -12.17
CA TYR A 186 -1.95 0.19 -12.97
C TYR A 186 -1.89 0.55 -14.47
N ASP A 187 -1.19 1.64 -14.83
CA ASP A 187 -1.00 2.11 -16.20
C ASP A 187 0.25 1.56 -16.88
N GLY A 188 0.96 0.65 -16.22
CA GLY A 188 2.23 0.07 -16.70
C GLY A 188 3.46 0.95 -16.47
N THR A 189 3.34 2.09 -15.81
CA THR A 189 4.48 2.94 -15.46
C THR A 189 5.35 2.26 -14.39
N TYR A 190 6.66 2.17 -14.64
CA TYR A 190 7.58 1.59 -13.67
C TYR A 190 7.64 2.42 -12.39
N ASN A 191 7.28 1.81 -11.27
CA ASN A 191 7.33 2.40 -9.95
C ASN A 191 7.47 1.31 -8.88
N LYS A 192 8.38 1.48 -7.92
CA LYS A 192 8.63 0.49 -6.86
C LYS A 192 7.47 0.28 -5.88
N VAL A 193 6.48 1.17 -5.87
CA VAL A 193 5.26 1.03 -5.07
C VAL A 193 4.39 -0.09 -5.63
N GLY A 194 4.45 -0.31 -6.95
CA GLY A 194 3.66 -1.32 -7.61
C GLY A 194 2.16 -1.05 -7.56
N CYS A 195 1.36 -2.08 -7.83
CA CYS A 195 -0.09 -2.09 -7.74
C CYS A 195 -0.56 -3.28 -6.89
N LEU A 196 -1.82 -3.28 -6.46
CA LEU A 196 -2.45 -4.52 -6.00
C LEU A 196 -2.74 -5.39 -7.21
N PHE A 197 -2.41 -6.68 -7.14
CA PHE A 197 -2.63 -7.57 -8.28
C PHE A 197 -3.10 -8.95 -7.84
N ALA A 198 -4.00 -9.53 -8.64
CA ALA A 198 -4.45 -10.90 -8.46
C ALA A 198 -3.39 -11.88 -8.98
N ASP A 199 -3.33 -13.06 -8.38
CA ASP A 199 -2.47 -14.15 -8.85
C ASP A 199 -2.79 -14.47 -10.33
N TYR A 200 -1.75 -14.62 -11.15
CA TYR A 200 -1.90 -14.85 -12.60
C TYR A 200 -2.61 -16.18 -12.93
N GLU A 201 -2.60 -17.15 -12.02
CA GLU A 201 -3.31 -18.42 -12.18
C GLU A 201 -4.78 -18.32 -11.77
N ASN A 202 -5.22 -17.23 -11.10
CA ASN A 202 -6.61 -16.99 -10.82
C ASN A 202 -7.37 -16.47 -12.04
N LYS A 203 -8.67 -16.68 -12.05
CA LYS A 203 -9.56 -16.07 -13.02
C LYS A 203 -9.83 -14.60 -12.66
N ALA A 204 -9.86 -13.77 -13.68
CA ALA A 204 -10.10 -12.32 -13.53
C ALA A 204 -11.53 -11.98 -13.01
N ASP A 205 -12.46 -12.93 -13.09
CA ASP A 205 -13.86 -12.78 -12.66
C ASP A 205 -14.10 -13.15 -11.18
N PHE A 206 -13.05 -13.44 -10.42
CA PHE A 206 -13.11 -13.84 -9.01
C PHE A 206 -13.98 -15.08 -8.76
N SER A 207 -14.18 -15.94 -9.77
CA SER A 207 -15.02 -17.13 -9.66
C SER A 207 -14.33 -18.33 -9.00
N ASP A 208 -13.03 -18.26 -8.74
CA ASP A 208 -12.26 -19.33 -8.12
C ASP A 208 -12.64 -19.52 -6.64
N ARG A 209 -12.34 -20.70 -6.08
CA ARG A 209 -12.54 -20.98 -4.66
C ARG A 209 -11.68 -20.12 -3.75
N ASN A 210 -10.48 -19.80 -4.19
CA ASN A 210 -9.56 -18.89 -3.51
C ASN A 210 -8.95 -17.94 -4.54
N THR A 211 -9.26 -16.67 -4.45
CA THR A 211 -8.60 -15.63 -5.23
C THR A 211 -7.56 -14.95 -4.34
N ILE A 212 -6.34 -14.84 -4.85
CA ILE A 212 -5.23 -14.28 -4.10
C ILE A 212 -4.93 -12.89 -4.66
N ILE A 213 -4.87 -11.89 -3.79
CA ILE A 213 -4.41 -10.54 -4.13
C ILE A 213 -3.13 -10.25 -3.36
N TYR A 214 -2.11 -9.84 -4.09
CA TYR A 214 -0.82 -9.40 -3.55
C TYR A 214 -0.74 -7.89 -3.49
N GLY A 215 0.00 -7.38 -2.52
CA GLY A 215 0.32 -5.96 -2.40
C GLY A 215 1.51 -5.75 -1.48
N HIS A 216 2.26 -4.68 -1.72
CA HIS A 216 3.41 -4.33 -0.90
C HIS A 216 3.01 -3.86 0.50
N ASN A 217 3.86 -4.16 1.49
CA ASN A 217 3.89 -3.49 2.78
C ASN A 217 4.83 -2.27 2.67
N MET A 218 4.28 -1.11 2.35
CA MET A 218 5.07 0.08 2.14
C MET A 218 5.37 0.81 3.45
N ARG A 219 6.57 1.41 3.55
CA ARG A 219 7.01 2.11 4.78
C ARG A 219 6.25 3.40 5.06
N ASP A 220 5.64 4.00 4.06
CA ASP A 220 4.78 5.17 4.20
C ASP A 220 3.34 4.83 4.58
N GLY A 221 3.06 3.55 4.78
CA GLY A 221 1.74 3.06 5.15
C GLY A 221 0.80 2.78 3.97
N SER A 222 1.24 3.00 2.73
CA SER A 222 0.43 2.75 1.53
C SER A 222 0.35 1.26 1.16
N MET A 223 -0.43 0.93 0.15
CA MET A 223 -0.73 -0.40 -0.34
C MET A 223 -1.31 -1.29 0.78
N PHE A 224 -0.77 -2.48 0.98
CA PHE A 224 -1.22 -3.44 1.99
C PHE A 224 -0.53 -3.31 3.36
N ALA A 225 0.07 -2.15 3.66
CA ALA A 225 0.70 -1.94 4.97
C ALA A 225 -0.31 -2.11 6.12
N ALA A 226 -1.53 -1.60 5.97
CA ALA A 226 -2.60 -1.67 6.96
C ALA A 226 -3.03 -3.12 7.30
N LEU A 227 -2.78 -4.11 6.42
CA LEU A 227 -3.11 -5.50 6.72
C LEU A 227 -2.32 -6.05 7.91
N ASN A 228 -1.13 -5.52 8.20
CA ASN A 228 -0.34 -5.97 9.34
C ASN A 228 -0.97 -5.59 10.70
N GLU A 229 -1.90 -4.63 10.73
CA GLU A 229 -2.60 -4.23 11.94
C GLU A 229 -3.66 -5.28 12.39
N TYR A 230 -4.01 -6.22 11.50
CA TYR A 230 -4.88 -7.36 11.85
C TYR A 230 -4.21 -8.39 12.78
N ASP A 231 -2.99 -8.17 13.25
CA ASP A 231 -2.40 -8.93 14.36
C ASP A 231 -3.03 -8.54 15.72
N GLU A 232 -3.77 -7.43 15.76
CA GLU A 232 -4.47 -6.94 16.93
C GLU A 232 -5.99 -7.12 16.81
N GLN A 233 -6.63 -7.77 17.80
CA GLN A 233 -8.08 -7.99 17.84
C GLN A 233 -8.87 -6.67 17.75
N SER A 234 -8.39 -5.63 18.41
CA SER A 234 -9.04 -4.31 18.42
C SER A 234 -9.12 -3.67 17.03
N TYR A 235 -8.12 -3.91 16.18
CA TYR A 235 -8.16 -3.47 14.79
C TYR A 235 -9.17 -4.29 13.99
N PHE A 236 -9.14 -5.62 14.12
CA PHE A 236 -10.13 -6.49 13.48
C PHE A 236 -11.56 -6.10 13.85
N ASP A 237 -11.84 -5.80 15.13
CA ASP A 237 -13.19 -5.48 15.61
C ASP A 237 -13.82 -4.27 14.91
N THR A 238 -12.99 -3.35 14.40
CA THR A 238 -13.43 -2.17 13.65
C THR A 238 -13.31 -2.32 12.14
N HIS A 239 -12.62 -3.36 11.65
CA HIS A 239 -12.35 -3.59 10.21
C HIS A 239 -12.72 -5.01 9.78
N LYS A 240 -13.90 -5.49 10.20
CA LYS A 240 -14.38 -6.87 9.93
C LYS A 240 -14.70 -7.12 8.47
N GLN A 241 -14.96 -6.07 7.71
CA GLN A 241 -15.49 -6.13 6.36
C GLN A 241 -14.72 -5.21 5.42
N MET A 242 -14.60 -5.65 4.17
CA MET A 242 -14.06 -4.87 3.07
C MET A 242 -14.93 -5.08 1.82
N TYR A 243 -14.75 -4.26 0.81
CA TYR A 243 -15.51 -4.31 -0.42
C TYR A 243 -14.60 -4.63 -1.60
N LEU A 244 -15.00 -5.60 -2.40
CA LEU A 244 -14.40 -5.88 -3.70
C LEU A 244 -15.46 -5.65 -4.77
N VAL A 245 -15.23 -4.67 -5.64
CA VAL A 245 -16.13 -4.36 -6.76
C VAL A 245 -15.45 -4.81 -8.04
N THR A 246 -16.22 -5.45 -8.92
CA THR A 246 -15.80 -5.94 -10.23
C THR A 246 -16.74 -5.38 -11.31
N PRO A 247 -16.38 -5.46 -12.60
CA PRO A 247 -17.28 -5.05 -13.69
C PRO A 247 -18.61 -5.84 -13.72
N GLU A 248 -18.61 -7.07 -13.21
CA GLU A 248 -19.77 -7.97 -13.22
C GLU A 248 -20.65 -7.83 -11.98
N GLY A 249 -20.16 -7.20 -10.91
CA GLY A 249 -20.87 -7.06 -9.63
C GLY A 249 -19.92 -6.77 -8.50
N GLY A 250 -20.34 -6.97 -7.26
CA GLY A 250 -19.50 -6.69 -6.11
C GLY A 250 -19.70 -7.69 -4.98
N TYR A 251 -18.72 -7.69 -4.09
CA TYR A 251 -18.67 -8.59 -2.95
C TYR A 251 -18.47 -7.79 -1.66
N LEU A 252 -19.25 -8.15 -0.65
CA LEU A 252 -18.89 -7.92 0.74
C LEU A 252 -17.90 -9.01 1.15
N CYS A 253 -16.71 -8.62 1.59
CA CYS A 253 -15.68 -9.54 2.00
C CYS A 253 -15.61 -9.57 3.52
N GLU A 254 -16.10 -10.66 4.14
CA GLU A 254 -16.13 -10.84 5.60
C GLU A 254 -14.87 -11.54 6.07
N VAL A 255 -14.04 -10.85 6.85
CA VAL A 255 -12.75 -11.39 7.33
C VAL A 255 -13.00 -12.54 8.31
N PHE A 256 -12.44 -13.72 8.01
CA PHE A 256 -12.55 -14.91 8.86
C PHE A 256 -11.20 -15.42 9.41
N ALA A 257 -10.07 -14.95 8.88
CA ALA A 257 -8.76 -15.33 9.40
C ALA A 257 -7.71 -14.26 9.08
N ALA A 258 -6.79 -14.04 10.03
CA ALA A 258 -5.59 -13.24 9.86
C ALA A 258 -4.41 -13.94 10.56
N PHE A 259 -3.28 -14.13 9.87
CA PHE A 259 -2.12 -14.86 10.40
C PHE A 259 -0.84 -14.62 9.60
N VAL A 260 0.28 -15.03 10.18
CA VAL A 260 1.59 -15.03 9.50
C VAL A 260 1.85 -16.37 8.82
N ALA A 261 2.28 -16.33 7.54
CA ALA A 261 2.72 -17.47 6.76
C ALA A 261 4.16 -17.29 6.25
N LYS A 262 4.89 -18.39 6.07
CA LYS A 262 6.23 -18.36 5.48
C LYS A 262 6.16 -18.66 3.98
N PRO A 263 6.97 -18.01 3.13
CA PRO A 263 7.04 -18.36 1.70
C PRO A 263 7.34 -19.84 1.43
N SER A 264 8.06 -20.51 2.34
CA SER A 264 8.35 -21.93 2.25
C SER A 264 7.15 -22.87 2.40
N GLU A 265 5.99 -22.33 2.81
CA GLU A 265 4.73 -23.09 2.87
C GLU A 265 4.03 -23.17 1.51
N SER A 266 4.49 -22.38 0.52
CA SER A 266 3.96 -22.44 -0.85
C SER A 266 4.04 -23.86 -1.40
N GLY A 267 2.93 -24.33 -2.01
CA GLY A 267 2.80 -25.68 -2.53
C GLY A 267 2.46 -26.77 -1.50
N SER A 268 2.36 -26.44 -0.19
CA SER A 268 1.88 -27.38 0.82
C SER A 268 0.34 -27.47 0.83
N ASP A 269 -0.20 -28.54 1.44
CA ASP A 269 -1.63 -28.73 1.57
C ASP A 269 -2.30 -27.66 2.46
N THR A 270 -1.53 -27.02 3.34
CA THR A 270 -1.97 -25.93 4.23
C THR A 270 -1.45 -24.56 3.79
N SER A 271 -1.03 -24.43 2.54
CA SER A 271 -0.60 -23.16 1.97
C SER A 271 -1.79 -22.20 1.84
N PRO A 272 -1.70 -20.94 2.31
CA PRO A 272 -2.74 -19.94 2.04
C PRO A 272 -2.82 -19.57 0.55
N TRP A 273 -1.78 -19.82 -0.23
CA TRP A 273 -1.71 -19.57 -1.67
C TRP A 273 -2.14 -20.77 -2.52
N ARG A 274 -2.93 -21.69 -1.96
CA ARG A 274 -3.45 -22.84 -2.68
C ARG A 274 -4.61 -22.45 -3.59
N LEU A 275 -4.59 -22.90 -4.85
CA LEU A 275 -5.60 -22.55 -5.87
C LEU A 275 -6.54 -23.72 -6.24
N SER A 276 -6.18 -24.96 -5.91
CA SER A 276 -6.98 -26.13 -6.31
C SER A 276 -7.05 -27.19 -5.24
N TRP A 277 -8.18 -27.90 -5.20
CA TRP A 277 -8.47 -28.99 -4.27
C TRP A 277 -9.06 -30.16 -5.03
N LYS A 278 -8.80 -31.36 -4.53
CA LYS A 278 -9.27 -32.60 -5.12
C LYS A 278 -10.81 -32.71 -5.09
N ASP A 279 -11.42 -32.30 -3.99
CA ASP A 279 -12.86 -32.38 -3.73
C ASP A 279 -13.24 -31.34 -2.64
N ASP A 280 -14.54 -31.26 -2.34
CA ASP A 280 -15.09 -30.34 -1.33
C ASP A 280 -14.59 -30.64 0.09
N GLY A 281 -14.34 -31.93 0.40
CA GLY A 281 -13.79 -32.33 1.69
C GLY A 281 -12.36 -31.81 1.90
N ALA A 282 -11.53 -31.88 0.86
CA ALA A 282 -10.17 -31.30 0.90
C ALA A 282 -10.21 -29.78 1.02
N TYR A 283 -11.15 -29.12 0.36
CA TYR A 283 -11.35 -27.68 0.48
C TYR A 283 -11.82 -27.29 1.89
N THR A 284 -12.82 -27.98 2.45
CA THR A 284 -13.30 -27.78 3.82
C THR A 284 -12.16 -27.96 4.84
N THR A 285 -11.35 -29.01 4.68
CA THR A 285 -10.20 -29.26 5.56
C THR A 285 -9.20 -28.08 5.50
N TRP A 286 -8.95 -27.55 4.31
CA TRP A 286 -8.07 -26.41 4.12
C TRP A 286 -8.68 -25.14 4.75
N LEU A 287 -9.97 -24.84 4.54
CA LEU A 287 -10.65 -23.70 5.16
C LEU A 287 -10.54 -23.74 6.69
N THR A 288 -10.79 -24.93 7.28
CA THR A 288 -10.65 -25.15 8.73
C THR A 288 -9.21 -24.86 9.18
N ALA A 289 -8.22 -25.39 8.47
CA ALA A 289 -6.83 -25.15 8.81
C ALA A 289 -6.43 -23.66 8.69
N MET A 290 -7.03 -22.90 7.76
CA MET A 290 -6.82 -21.46 7.67
C MET A 290 -7.45 -20.71 8.84
N ALA A 291 -8.69 -21.04 9.19
CA ALA A 291 -9.40 -20.44 10.32
C ALA A 291 -8.67 -20.72 11.66
N GLU A 292 -8.18 -21.95 11.87
CA GLU A 292 -7.44 -22.33 13.08
C GLU A 292 -6.10 -21.58 13.25
N ARG A 293 -5.53 -21.03 12.16
CA ARG A 293 -4.30 -20.22 12.20
C ARG A 293 -4.55 -18.78 12.60
N SER A 294 -5.81 -18.33 12.58
CA SER A 294 -6.15 -16.95 12.83
C SER A 294 -5.66 -16.49 14.21
N VAL A 295 -5.05 -15.31 14.25
CA VAL A 295 -4.67 -14.63 15.49
C VAL A 295 -5.80 -13.77 16.04
N VAL A 296 -6.88 -13.58 15.27
CA VAL A 296 -8.09 -12.86 15.68
C VAL A 296 -9.27 -13.80 15.79
N GLU A 297 -10.17 -13.51 16.71
CA GLU A 297 -11.43 -14.22 16.90
C GLU A 297 -12.51 -13.58 16.02
N THR A 298 -13.32 -14.43 15.36
CA THR A 298 -14.39 -14.00 14.44
C THR A 298 -15.57 -14.93 14.50
N ASP A 299 -16.77 -14.41 14.22
CA ASP A 299 -18.00 -15.18 14.12
C ASP A 299 -18.27 -15.67 12.68
N VAL A 300 -17.42 -15.31 11.71
CA VAL A 300 -17.59 -15.67 10.31
C VAL A 300 -17.29 -17.15 10.10
N THR A 301 -18.29 -17.87 9.58
CA THR A 301 -18.16 -19.29 9.24
C THR A 301 -18.03 -19.48 7.73
N VAL A 302 -17.06 -20.29 7.32
CA VAL A 302 -16.81 -20.66 5.92
C VAL A 302 -17.08 -22.13 5.66
N THR A 303 -17.63 -22.43 4.50
CA THR A 303 -18.01 -23.77 4.05
C THR A 303 -17.45 -24.08 2.66
N SER A 304 -17.59 -25.31 2.18
CA SER A 304 -17.11 -25.68 0.83
C SER A 304 -17.88 -25.01 -0.32
N SER A 305 -19.02 -24.40 -0.05
CA SER A 305 -19.77 -23.62 -1.04
C SER A 305 -19.30 -22.16 -1.17
N ASP A 306 -18.53 -21.70 -0.19
CA ASP A 306 -18.08 -20.32 -0.17
C ASP A 306 -16.82 -20.14 -1.01
N LYS A 307 -16.69 -18.97 -1.63
CA LYS A 307 -15.44 -18.47 -2.23
C LYS A 307 -14.74 -17.62 -1.21
N VAL A 308 -13.43 -17.60 -1.25
CA VAL A 308 -12.62 -16.78 -0.33
C VAL A 308 -11.61 -15.91 -1.08
N LEU A 309 -11.30 -14.78 -0.49
CA LEU A 309 -10.27 -13.85 -0.90
C LEU A 309 -9.09 -13.98 0.06
N THR A 310 -7.89 -14.16 -0.46
CA THR A 310 -6.65 -14.18 0.30
C THR A 310 -5.83 -12.93 -0.04
N LEU A 311 -5.67 -12.03 0.92
CA LEU A 311 -4.79 -10.87 0.79
C LEU A 311 -3.42 -11.21 1.37
N SER A 312 -2.36 -10.97 0.62
CA SER A 312 -0.99 -11.35 0.98
C SER A 312 -0.04 -10.16 0.88
N THR A 313 0.62 -9.83 1.99
CA THR A 313 1.64 -8.77 2.04
C THR A 313 2.87 -9.23 2.82
N CYS A 314 3.97 -8.48 2.73
CA CYS A 314 5.18 -8.75 3.53
C CYS A 314 4.97 -8.35 4.99
N THR A 315 5.48 -9.16 5.93
CA THR A 315 5.64 -8.70 7.31
C THR A 315 6.76 -7.64 7.40
N PRO A 316 6.79 -6.81 8.45
CA PRO A 316 7.93 -5.94 8.70
C PRO A 316 9.25 -6.73 8.64
N GLY A 317 10.19 -6.29 7.79
CA GLY A 317 11.44 -7.02 7.52
C GLY A 317 11.39 -8.05 6.40
N GLY A 318 10.22 -8.36 5.84
CA GLY A 318 10.05 -9.13 4.59
C GLY A 318 10.28 -10.64 4.67
N ALA A 319 10.58 -11.20 5.85
CA ALA A 319 10.92 -12.62 6.01
C ALA A 319 9.70 -13.56 5.89
N SER A 320 8.52 -13.05 6.14
CA SER A 320 7.25 -13.77 6.11
C SER A 320 6.20 -12.96 5.35
N ARG A 321 4.99 -13.51 5.25
CA ARG A 321 3.82 -12.82 4.70
C ARG A 321 2.76 -12.71 5.78
N PHE A 322 2.11 -11.56 5.87
CA PHE A 322 0.88 -11.41 6.61
C PHE A 322 -0.27 -11.72 5.67
N ILE A 323 -1.16 -12.58 6.11
CA ILE A 323 -2.29 -13.09 5.34
C ILE A 323 -3.57 -12.63 6.03
N VAL A 324 -4.47 -12.04 5.27
CA VAL A 324 -5.85 -11.78 5.69
C VAL A 324 -6.78 -12.50 4.73
N MET A 325 -7.68 -13.31 5.28
CA MET A 325 -8.61 -14.09 4.47
C MET A 325 -10.04 -13.67 4.75
N ALA A 326 -10.80 -13.45 3.69
CA ALA A 326 -12.19 -13.05 3.78
C ALA A 326 -13.09 -13.97 2.93
N LYS A 327 -14.31 -14.21 3.43
CA LYS A 327 -15.39 -14.85 2.69
C LYS A 327 -15.98 -13.84 1.70
N LEU A 328 -16.16 -14.24 0.46
CA LEU A 328 -16.82 -13.44 -0.57
C LEU A 328 -18.33 -13.67 -0.51
N VAL A 329 -19.08 -12.64 -0.17
CA VAL A 329 -20.56 -12.63 -0.19
C VAL A 329 -20.99 -11.73 -1.35
N GLU A 330 -21.62 -12.32 -2.36
CA GLU A 330 -22.13 -11.58 -3.52
C GLU A 330 -23.21 -10.58 -3.07
N VAL A 331 -23.08 -9.34 -3.45
CA VAL A 331 -24.04 -8.27 -3.19
C VAL A 331 -24.73 -7.94 -4.51
N ASN A 332 -26.01 -8.24 -4.60
CA ASN A 332 -26.83 -7.81 -5.74
C ASN A 332 -27.12 -6.32 -5.58
N ASN A 333 -26.52 -5.48 -6.42
CA ASN A 333 -26.98 -4.12 -6.58
C ASN A 333 -28.32 -4.18 -7.34
N GLU A 334 -29.43 -4.39 -6.63
CA GLU A 334 -30.74 -4.05 -7.17
C GLU A 334 -30.81 -2.52 -7.19
N ALA A 335 -30.35 -1.95 -8.30
CA ALA A 335 -30.67 -0.55 -8.60
C ALA A 335 -32.17 -0.52 -8.96
N ASP A 336 -33.02 -0.07 -8.02
CA ASP A 336 -34.39 0.38 -8.31
C ASP A 336 -34.38 1.69 -9.09
#